data_7f874bb11c5ac67d65fc96905c0cd069
#
_entry.id   7f874bb11c5ac67d65fc96905c0cd069
#
_cell.length_a   1.000
_cell.length_b   1.000
_cell.length_c   1.000
_cell.angle_alpha   90.00
_cell.angle_beta   90.00
_cell.angle_gamma   90.00
#
_symmetry.space_group_name_H-M   'P 1'
#
loop_
_entity.id
_entity.type
_entity.pdbx_description
1 polymer ?
#
loop_
_entity_poly.entity_id
_entity_poly.type
_entity_poly.pdbx_seq_one_letter_code
_entity_poly.pdbx_strand_id
1 'polypeptide(L)'
;QGTIQTSMIGGVYSYNLKVSRKFSLMFGARAAYYQKFLDWDKLTFGDMIDPRRGFIYQTGDVIRGNGRHGFFDASAGMVGFTKNFYFGIAGHHLNRPDESMILGESRLPIRLTGHMGANIKLGQRGRYSSTTFLSPNIIYQYQNGFQELSIGTYIKYGSFNVGAWYRNRDAFILSIGINTGKFKLGYSYDVTVSKLNNGVSGGSHEISMGINLNCKDRKS
;
A
#
# COMPACT_ATOMS: atom_id res chain seq x y z
N GLN A 1 -8.19 9.75 -17.53
CA GLN A 1 -9.03 9.15 -16.48
C GLN A 1 -9.54 7.81 -17.02
N GLY A 2 -9.38 6.73 -16.22
CA GLY A 2 -9.82 5.39 -16.62
C GLY A 2 -11.35 5.28 -16.72
N THR A 3 -11.82 4.21 -17.36
CA THR A 3 -13.24 3.90 -17.53
C THR A 3 -13.88 3.40 -16.22
N ILE A 4 -13.07 2.89 -15.27
CA ILE A 4 -13.54 2.41 -13.96
C ILE A 4 -13.17 3.44 -12.90
N GLN A 5 -14.16 3.87 -12.12
CA GLN A 5 -13.99 4.71 -10.95
C GLN A 5 -14.31 3.91 -9.69
N THR A 6 -13.47 4.04 -8.67
CA THR A 6 -13.70 3.39 -7.38
C THR A 6 -13.71 4.44 -6.28
N SER A 7 -14.79 4.46 -5.51
CA SER A 7 -14.92 5.26 -4.31
C SER A 7 -14.95 4.34 -3.09
N MET A 8 -14.35 4.77 -1.98
CA MET A 8 -14.31 3.99 -0.75
C MET A 8 -14.54 4.89 0.47
N ILE A 9 -15.36 4.38 1.38
CA ILE A 9 -15.50 4.92 2.74
C ILE A 9 -15.27 3.79 3.73
N GLY A 10 -14.50 4.06 4.79
CA GLY A 10 -14.21 3.01 5.76
C GLY A 10 -13.79 3.56 7.12
N GLY A 11 -13.93 2.71 8.13
CA GLY A 11 -13.49 2.95 9.49
C GLY A 11 -12.41 1.96 9.90
N VAL A 12 -11.49 2.43 10.72
CA VAL A 12 -10.43 1.61 11.33
C VAL A 12 -10.52 1.79 12.84
N TYR A 13 -10.51 0.67 13.54
CA TYR A 13 -10.40 0.65 14.99
C TYR A 13 -9.15 -0.11 15.41
N SER A 14 -8.44 0.40 16.41
CA SER A 14 -7.28 -0.29 16.97
C SER A 14 -7.28 -0.25 18.48
N TYR A 15 -6.87 -1.36 19.08
CA TYR A 15 -6.71 -1.52 20.51
C TYR A 15 -5.27 -1.89 20.86
N ASN A 16 -4.66 -1.10 21.76
CA ASN A 16 -3.28 -1.31 22.21
C ASN A 16 -3.27 -1.97 23.58
N LEU A 17 -2.76 -3.20 23.65
CA LEU A 17 -2.60 -3.98 24.86
C LEU A 17 -1.14 -3.92 25.33
N LYS A 18 -0.87 -3.35 26.49
CA LYS A 18 0.44 -3.40 27.15
C LYS A 18 0.62 -4.76 27.82
N VAL A 19 1.37 -5.67 27.20
CA VAL A 19 1.64 -7.01 27.76
C VAL A 19 2.71 -6.94 28.85
N SER A 20 3.71 -6.08 28.65
CA SER A 20 4.76 -5.85 29.65
C SER A 20 5.30 -4.42 29.55
N ARG A 21 6.25 -4.05 30.43
CA ARG A 21 6.92 -2.74 30.38
C ARG A 21 7.69 -2.48 29.07
N LYS A 22 8.05 -3.54 28.35
CA LYS A 22 8.90 -3.45 27.15
C LYS A 22 8.19 -3.92 25.87
N PHE A 23 7.03 -4.58 25.99
CA PHE A 23 6.34 -5.20 24.87
C PHE A 23 4.85 -4.83 24.88
N SER A 24 4.36 -4.39 23.72
CA SER A 24 2.95 -4.09 23.46
C SER A 24 2.45 -4.85 22.26
N LEU A 25 1.18 -5.23 22.28
CA LEU A 25 0.44 -5.78 21.16
C LEU A 25 -0.66 -4.79 20.75
N MET A 26 -0.76 -4.48 19.47
CA MET A 26 -1.84 -3.69 18.91
C MET A 26 -2.65 -4.57 17.98
N PHE A 27 -3.95 -4.66 18.23
CA PHE A 27 -4.92 -5.32 17.36
C PHE A 27 -5.64 -4.25 16.56
N GLY A 28 -5.89 -4.51 15.27
CA GLY A 28 -6.60 -3.61 14.39
C GLY A 28 -7.65 -4.33 13.58
N ALA A 29 -8.78 -3.67 13.36
CA ALA A 29 -9.82 -4.10 12.45
C ALA A 29 -10.24 -2.93 11.56
N ARG A 30 -10.54 -3.23 10.31
CA ARG A 30 -11.02 -2.27 9.30
C ARG A 30 -12.28 -2.83 8.68
N ALA A 31 -13.30 -1.99 8.54
CA ALA A 31 -14.46 -2.21 7.71
C ALA A 31 -14.57 -1.07 6.70
N ALA A 32 -14.79 -1.40 5.43
CA ALA A 32 -14.91 -0.43 4.36
C ALA A 32 -16.03 -0.81 3.41
N TYR A 33 -16.70 0.20 2.86
CA TYR A 33 -17.64 0.06 1.75
C TYR A 33 -17.01 0.63 0.50
N TYR A 34 -16.98 -0.18 -0.53
CA TYR A 34 -16.50 0.19 -1.86
C TYR A 34 -17.68 0.35 -2.80
N GLN A 35 -17.59 1.36 -3.65
CA GLN A 35 -18.49 1.55 -4.78
C GLN A 35 -17.66 1.69 -6.03
N LYS A 36 -17.86 0.77 -6.98
CA LYS A 36 -17.28 0.81 -8.33
C LYS A 36 -18.31 1.35 -9.30
N PHE A 37 -17.84 2.16 -10.22
CA PHE A 37 -18.63 2.68 -11.31
C PHE A 37 -17.88 2.48 -12.63
N LEU A 38 -18.55 1.83 -13.59
CA LEU A 38 -18.06 1.64 -14.95
C LEU A 38 -18.80 2.61 -15.87
N ASP A 39 -18.05 3.50 -16.49
CA ASP A 39 -18.56 4.44 -17.46
C ASP A 39 -18.65 3.74 -18.82
N TRP A 40 -19.84 3.28 -19.16
CA TRP A 40 -20.13 2.55 -20.41
C TRP A 40 -19.87 3.39 -21.65
N ASP A 41 -20.10 4.70 -21.58
CA ASP A 41 -19.95 5.61 -22.72
C ASP A 41 -18.47 5.78 -23.15
N LYS A 42 -17.56 5.40 -22.28
CA LYS A 42 -16.11 5.42 -22.56
C LYS A 42 -15.56 4.09 -23.02
N LEU A 43 -16.38 3.06 -23.08
CA LEU A 43 -15.95 1.76 -23.57
C LEU A 43 -16.05 1.72 -25.09
N THR A 44 -15.07 1.08 -25.70
CA THR A 44 -15.06 0.81 -27.15
C THR A 44 -15.12 -0.70 -27.34
N PHE A 45 -16.03 -1.12 -28.21
CA PHE A 45 -16.29 -2.53 -28.51
C PHE A 45 -15.78 -2.87 -29.91
N GLY A 46 -15.51 -4.15 -30.16
CA GLY A 46 -14.96 -4.61 -31.43
C GLY A 46 -15.87 -4.35 -32.65
N ASP A 47 -17.18 -4.33 -32.44
CA ASP A 47 -18.19 -4.04 -33.46
C ASP A 47 -18.25 -2.55 -33.87
N MET A 48 -17.63 -1.67 -33.08
CA MET A 48 -17.53 -0.25 -33.39
C MET A 48 -16.42 0.05 -34.42
N ILE A 49 -15.53 -0.89 -34.71
CA ILE A 49 -14.34 -0.68 -35.52
C ILE A 49 -14.59 -0.95 -36.99
N ASP A 50 -14.41 0.05 -37.85
CA ASP A 50 -14.22 -0.15 -39.26
C ASP A 50 -12.72 -0.39 -39.57
N PRO A 51 -12.36 -1.43 -40.38
CA PRO A 51 -10.96 -1.76 -40.66
C PRO A 51 -10.16 -0.62 -41.35
N ARG A 52 -10.82 0.35 -41.98
CA ARG A 52 -10.18 1.45 -42.69
C ARG A 52 -10.40 2.83 -42.04
N ARG A 53 -11.46 2.98 -41.24
CA ARG A 53 -11.91 4.30 -40.74
C ARG A 53 -11.83 4.39 -39.20
N GLY A 54 -11.53 3.28 -38.51
CA GLY A 54 -11.47 3.26 -37.04
C GLY A 54 -12.84 3.16 -36.37
N PHE A 55 -13.01 3.76 -35.20
CA PHE A 55 -14.24 3.68 -34.42
C PHE A 55 -15.33 4.63 -34.99
N ILE A 56 -16.20 4.12 -35.85
CA ILE A 56 -17.27 4.90 -36.51
C ILE A 56 -18.66 4.31 -36.30
N TYR A 57 -18.79 3.07 -35.88
CA TYR A 57 -20.08 2.42 -35.65
C TYR A 57 -20.52 2.55 -34.19
N GLN A 58 -21.83 2.52 -33.97
CA GLN A 58 -22.38 2.34 -32.63
C GLN A 58 -22.45 0.85 -32.32
N THR A 59 -22.14 0.50 -31.06
CA THR A 59 -22.21 -0.89 -30.63
C THR A 59 -23.65 -1.43 -30.65
N GLY A 60 -23.80 -2.64 -31.15
CA GLY A 60 -25.03 -3.42 -31.01
C GLY A 60 -25.08 -4.24 -29.72
N ASP A 61 -24.02 -4.23 -28.92
CA ASP A 61 -23.95 -4.97 -27.67
C ASP A 61 -24.93 -4.41 -26.62
N VAL A 62 -25.64 -5.32 -25.97
CA VAL A 62 -26.60 -4.96 -24.93
C VAL A 62 -25.82 -4.66 -23.63
N ILE A 63 -25.79 -3.38 -23.25
CA ILE A 63 -25.26 -2.95 -21.97
C ILE A 63 -26.16 -3.52 -20.85
N ARG A 64 -25.63 -4.47 -20.08
CA ARG A 64 -26.35 -5.10 -18.98
C ARG A 64 -25.95 -4.47 -17.65
N GLY A 65 -26.91 -3.80 -17.01
CA GLY A 65 -26.75 -3.17 -15.70
C GLY A 65 -26.44 -1.68 -15.76
N ASN A 66 -26.43 -1.04 -14.60
CA ASN A 66 -26.19 0.41 -14.45
C ASN A 66 -24.70 0.76 -14.27
N GLY A 67 -23.80 -0.18 -14.48
CA GLY A 67 -22.37 0.00 -14.28
C GLY A 67 -21.94 0.29 -12.85
N ARG A 68 -22.82 0.10 -11.87
CA ARG A 68 -22.53 0.35 -10.44
C ARG A 68 -22.57 -0.93 -9.66
N HIS A 69 -21.50 -1.13 -8.88
CA HIS A 69 -21.42 -2.26 -7.95
C HIS A 69 -20.86 -1.80 -6.61
N GLY A 70 -21.51 -2.21 -5.54
CA GLY A 70 -21.11 -1.87 -4.17
C GLY A 70 -20.88 -3.13 -3.33
N PHE A 71 -19.81 -3.15 -2.54
CA PHE A 71 -19.51 -4.26 -1.65
C PHE A 71 -18.82 -3.82 -0.37
N PHE A 72 -18.96 -4.62 0.68
CA PHE A 72 -18.24 -4.45 1.94
C PHE A 72 -16.95 -5.27 1.94
N ASP A 73 -15.90 -4.71 2.54
CA ASP A 73 -14.60 -5.34 2.74
C ASP A 73 -14.19 -5.26 4.21
N ALA A 74 -13.76 -6.40 4.74
CA ALA A 74 -13.28 -6.51 6.12
C ALA A 74 -11.83 -6.96 6.16
N SER A 75 -11.06 -6.34 7.05
CA SER A 75 -9.65 -6.68 7.29
C SER A 75 -9.35 -6.66 8.78
N ALA A 76 -8.43 -7.52 9.22
CA ALA A 76 -7.96 -7.51 10.59
C ALA A 76 -6.46 -7.82 10.65
N GLY A 77 -5.81 -7.38 11.72
CA GLY A 77 -4.40 -7.64 11.90
C GLY A 77 -3.93 -7.36 13.32
N MET A 78 -2.69 -7.73 13.58
CA MET A 78 -2.02 -7.42 14.83
C MET A 78 -0.57 -7.03 14.61
N VAL A 79 -0.05 -6.19 15.48
CA VAL A 79 1.35 -5.77 15.53
C VAL A 79 1.87 -5.93 16.94
N GLY A 80 2.95 -6.70 17.10
CA GLY A 80 3.73 -6.76 18.33
C GLY A 80 4.94 -5.86 18.21
N PHE A 81 5.21 -5.04 19.21
CA PHE A 81 6.35 -4.13 19.16
C PHE A 81 7.00 -3.89 20.50
N THR A 82 8.30 -3.65 20.44
CA THR A 82 9.15 -3.16 21.50
C THR A 82 9.74 -1.81 21.10
N LYS A 83 10.65 -1.27 21.90
CA LYS A 83 11.39 -0.05 21.54
C LYS A 83 12.23 -0.21 20.26
N ASN A 84 12.77 -1.41 20.01
CA ASN A 84 13.77 -1.64 18.96
C ASN A 84 13.33 -2.64 17.89
N PHE A 85 12.26 -3.38 18.10
CA PHE A 85 11.82 -4.44 17.20
C PHE A 85 10.30 -4.42 17.07
N TYR A 86 9.80 -4.75 15.89
CA TYR A 86 8.37 -4.95 15.66
C TYR A 86 8.13 -6.06 14.64
N PHE A 87 6.98 -6.69 14.74
CA PHE A 87 6.45 -7.63 13.77
C PHE A 87 4.94 -7.49 13.70
N GLY A 88 4.36 -7.79 12.56
CA GLY A 88 2.92 -7.74 12.38
C GLY A 88 2.44 -8.70 11.30
N ILE A 89 1.18 -9.08 11.44
CA ILE A 89 0.44 -9.87 10.45
C ILE A 89 -0.93 -9.25 10.22
N ALA A 90 -1.40 -9.29 8.99
CA ALA A 90 -2.73 -8.81 8.64
C ALA A 90 -3.36 -9.69 7.56
N GLY A 91 -4.68 -9.86 7.67
CA GLY A 91 -5.52 -10.45 6.65
C GLY A 91 -6.45 -9.39 6.06
N HIS A 92 -6.44 -9.26 4.75
CA HIS A 92 -7.32 -8.36 4.00
C HIS A 92 -8.32 -9.18 3.21
N HIS A 93 -9.47 -8.58 2.90
CA HIS A 93 -10.57 -9.25 2.17
C HIS A 93 -11.06 -10.52 2.87
N LEU A 94 -11.19 -10.48 4.22
CA LEU A 94 -11.54 -11.64 5.02
C LEU A 94 -12.92 -12.20 4.69
N ASN A 95 -13.86 -11.35 4.29
CA ASN A 95 -15.18 -11.72 3.84
C ASN A 95 -15.25 -12.11 2.36
N ARG A 96 -14.10 -12.08 1.62
CA ARG A 96 -14.00 -12.42 0.20
C ARG A 96 -15.09 -11.75 -0.63
N PRO A 97 -15.18 -10.40 -0.62
CA PRO A 97 -16.26 -9.70 -1.28
C PRO A 97 -16.27 -9.99 -2.78
N ASP A 98 -17.45 -10.02 -3.37
CA ASP A 98 -17.59 -10.08 -4.82
C ASP A 98 -17.46 -8.67 -5.39
N GLU A 99 -16.55 -8.47 -6.32
CA GLU A 99 -16.31 -7.19 -7.00
C GLU A 99 -16.78 -7.17 -8.45
N SER A 100 -17.52 -8.21 -8.87
CA SER A 100 -18.02 -8.33 -10.24
C SER A 100 -18.95 -7.17 -10.59
N MET A 101 -18.73 -6.56 -11.74
CA MET A 101 -19.57 -5.49 -12.31
C MET A 101 -20.50 -5.99 -13.41
N ILE A 102 -20.32 -7.25 -13.84
CA ILE A 102 -21.07 -7.93 -14.88
C ILE A 102 -21.53 -9.30 -14.37
N LEU A 103 -22.36 -9.98 -15.17
CA LEU A 103 -22.84 -11.31 -14.84
C LEU A 103 -21.68 -12.28 -14.63
N GLY A 104 -21.47 -12.71 -13.41
CA GLY A 104 -20.41 -13.61 -13.00
C GLY A 104 -19.97 -13.30 -11.56
N GLU A 105 -19.29 -14.23 -10.91
CA GLU A 105 -18.69 -14.03 -9.59
C GLU A 105 -17.19 -13.69 -9.75
N SER A 106 -16.75 -12.61 -9.12
CA SER A 106 -15.36 -12.20 -9.03
C SER A 106 -14.98 -11.92 -7.59
N ARG A 107 -14.86 -13.00 -6.81
CA ARG A 107 -14.55 -12.91 -5.38
C ARG A 107 -13.08 -12.56 -5.15
N LEU A 108 -12.84 -11.48 -4.43
CA LEU A 108 -11.49 -11.10 -4.00
C LEU A 108 -10.91 -12.17 -3.08
N PRO A 109 -9.76 -12.77 -3.43
CA PRO A 109 -9.10 -13.71 -2.54
C PRO A 109 -8.55 -13.01 -1.30
N ILE A 110 -8.49 -13.73 -0.17
CA ILE A 110 -7.85 -13.24 1.04
C ILE A 110 -6.39 -12.93 0.75
N ARG A 111 -5.94 -11.72 1.12
CA ARG A 111 -4.54 -11.32 1.08
C ARG A 111 -3.97 -11.35 2.48
N LEU A 112 -2.91 -12.12 2.67
CA LEU A 112 -2.13 -12.17 3.90
C LEU A 112 -0.89 -11.30 3.74
N THR A 113 -0.61 -10.49 4.75
CA THR A 113 0.58 -9.65 4.82
C THR A 113 1.29 -9.90 6.13
N GLY A 114 2.59 -10.17 6.08
CA GLY A 114 3.47 -10.24 7.25
C GLY A 114 4.58 -9.21 7.12
N HIS A 115 4.95 -8.56 8.20
CA HIS A 115 6.08 -7.65 8.21
C HIS A 115 6.83 -7.71 9.53
N MET A 116 8.13 -7.45 9.46
CA MET A 116 8.97 -7.30 10.63
C MET A 116 10.09 -6.29 10.37
N GLY A 117 10.58 -5.70 11.43
CA GLY A 117 11.69 -4.78 11.34
C GLY A 117 12.33 -4.49 12.68
N ALA A 118 13.52 -3.91 12.64
CA ALA A 118 14.26 -3.52 13.82
C ALA A 118 14.82 -2.10 13.67
N ASN A 119 15.09 -1.45 14.81
CA ASN A 119 15.82 -0.19 14.88
C ASN A 119 17.09 -0.43 15.70
N ILE A 120 18.22 -0.57 15.01
CA ILE A 120 19.53 -0.85 15.58
C ILE A 120 20.29 0.46 15.72
N LYS A 121 20.63 0.84 16.94
CA LYS A 121 21.46 2.00 17.21
C LYS A 121 22.90 1.70 16.83
N LEU A 122 23.45 2.35 15.82
CA LEU A 122 24.85 2.16 15.36
C LEU A 122 25.88 2.94 16.17
N GLY A 123 25.43 3.90 16.97
CA GLY A 123 26.30 4.70 17.81
C GLY A 123 25.99 6.20 17.72
N GLN A 124 26.69 6.95 18.58
CA GLN A 124 26.66 8.39 18.63
C GLN A 124 28.09 8.89 18.64
N ARG A 125 28.51 9.56 17.60
CA ARG A 125 29.89 10.07 17.46
C ARG A 125 29.94 11.48 18.05
N GLY A 126 30.40 11.58 19.30
CA GLY A 126 30.52 12.86 19.99
C GLY A 126 29.28 13.28 20.80
N ARG A 127 29.49 14.24 21.71
CA ARG A 127 28.48 14.70 22.69
C ARG A 127 27.31 15.46 22.04
N TYR A 128 27.52 16.03 20.86
CA TYR A 128 26.54 16.83 20.11
C TYR A 128 26.14 16.19 18.78
N SER A 129 26.58 14.95 18.49
CA SER A 129 26.29 14.30 17.22
C SER A 129 24.94 13.58 17.25
N SER A 130 24.25 13.62 16.11
CA SER A 130 23.00 12.89 15.94
C SER A 130 23.21 11.38 16.03
N THR A 131 22.29 10.68 16.66
CA THR A 131 22.32 9.23 16.74
C THR A 131 21.97 8.62 15.39
N THR A 132 22.80 7.69 14.94
CA THR A 132 22.55 6.92 13.73
C THR A 132 21.80 5.64 14.05
N PHE A 133 20.78 5.35 13.28
CA PHE A 133 20.01 4.09 13.36
C PHE A 133 20.03 3.38 12.01
N LEU A 134 20.23 2.08 12.05
CA LEU A 134 19.97 1.16 10.95
C LEU A 134 18.62 0.48 11.19
N SER A 135 17.75 0.49 10.19
CA SER A 135 16.41 -0.10 10.30
C SER A 135 16.18 -1.12 9.18
N PRO A 136 16.62 -2.39 9.36
CA PRO A 136 16.27 -3.46 8.46
C PRO A 136 14.79 -3.82 8.57
N ASN A 137 14.17 -4.16 7.44
CA ASN A 137 12.76 -4.48 7.33
C ASN A 137 12.53 -5.59 6.31
N ILE A 138 11.51 -6.40 6.56
CA ILE A 138 11.03 -7.44 5.65
C ILE A 138 9.51 -7.32 5.59
N ILE A 139 8.97 -7.40 4.37
CA ILE A 139 7.53 -7.47 4.11
C ILE A 139 7.28 -8.68 3.20
N TYR A 140 6.32 -9.49 3.57
CA TYR A 140 5.85 -10.62 2.76
C TYR A 140 4.35 -10.51 2.53
N GLN A 141 3.92 -10.71 1.30
CA GLN A 141 2.52 -10.71 0.91
C GLN A 141 2.20 -11.99 0.13
N TYR A 142 1.02 -12.53 0.39
CA TYR A 142 0.48 -13.69 -0.30
C TYR A 142 -0.99 -13.46 -0.66
N GLN A 143 -1.36 -13.71 -1.91
CA GLN A 143 -2.75 -13.64 -2.36
C GLN A 143 -2.96 -14.60 -3.54
N ASN A 144 -3.77 -15.63 -3.34
CA ASN A 144 -4.19 -16.57 -4.40
C ASN A 144 -3.03 -17.08 -5.30
N GLY A 145 -1.96 -17.57 -4.69
CA GLY A 145 -0.78 -18.06 -5.43
C GLY A 145 0.25 -16.98 -5.77
N PHE A 146 -0.12 -15.71 -5.77
CA PHE A 146 0.83 -14.60 -5.90
C PHE A 146 1.59 -14.41 -4.59
N GLN A 147 2.91 -14.28 -4.70
CA GLN A 147 3.81 -14.07 -3.56
C GLN A 147 4.75 -12.91 -3.86
N GLU A 148 4.89 -12.02 -2.90
CA GLU A 148 5.83 -10.92 -2.97
C GLU A 148 6.64 -10.85 -1.68
N LEU A 149 7.95 -10.80 -1.83
CA LEU A 149 8.89 -10.59 -0.73
C LEU A 149 9.66 -9.30 -1.00
N SER A 150 9.54 -8.35 -0.09
CA SER A 150 10.31 -7.10 -0.10
C SER A 150 11.23 -7.05 1.11
N ILE A 151 12.53 -6.84 0.87
CA ILE A 151 13.55 -6.70 1.91
C ILE A 151 14.21 -5.34 1.72
N GLY A 152 14.36 -4.60 2.79
CA GLY A 152 14.97 -3.28 2.71
C GLY A 152 15.54 -2.80 4.02
N THR A 153 16.25 -1.69 3.95
CA THR A 153 16.82 -1.04 5.12
C THR A 153 16.80 0.48 4.97
N TYR A 154 16.69 1.16 6.11
CA TYR A 154 16.87 2.59 6.21
C TYR A 154 18.05 2.91 7.12
N ILE A 155 18.81 3.91 6.73
CA ILE A 155 19.79 4.59 7.59
C ILE A 155 19.19 5.95 7.97
N LYS A 156 19.02 6.19 9.27
CA LYS A 156 18.52 7.45 9.81
C LYS A 156 19.62 8.17 10.54
N TYR A 157 19.86 9.42 10.16
CA TYR A 157 20.84 10.29 10.80
C TYR A 157 20.19 11.66 11.05
N GLY A 158 19.94 11.96 12.32
CA GLY A 158 19.20 13.17 12.68
C GLY A 158 17.83 13.23 12.01
N SER A 159 17.63 14.27 11.22
CA SER A 159 16.38 14.46 10.43
C SER A 159 16.38 13.74 9.08
N PHE A 160 17.51 13.24 8.62
CA PHE A 160 17.64 12.60 7.31
C PHE A 160 17.44 11.10 7.40
N ASN A 161 16.84 10.53 6.38
CA ASN A 161 16.75 9.09 6.17
C ASN A 161 17.02 8.74 4.71
N VAL A 162 17.75 7.67 4.51
CA VAL A 162 18.03 7.08 3.20
C VAL A 162 17.66 5.60 3.28
N GLY A 163 16.99 5.10 2.29
CA GLY A 163 16.53 3.72 2.24
C GLY A 163 16.81 3.04 0.92
N ALA A 164 17.04 1.74 0.99
CA ALA A 164 17.14 0.88 -0.17
C ALA A 164 16.32 -0.38 0.08
N TRP A 165 15.52 -0.77 -0.93
CA TRP A 165 14.66 -1.94 -0.89
C TRP A 165 14.85 -2.77 -2.15
N TYR A 166 14.72 -4.06 -1.99
CA TYR A 166 14.62 -5.02 -3.07
C TYR A 166 13.29 -5.75 -2.97
N ARG A 167 12.50 -5.66 -4.02
CA ARG A 167 11.28 -6.45 -4.22
C ARG A 167 11.62 -7.62 -5.12
N ASN A 168 11.46 -8.83 -4.58
CA ASN A 168 11.89 -10.05 -5.25
C ASN A 168 11.29 -10.17 -6.66
N ARG A 169 12.14 -10.32 -7.68
CA ARG A 169 11.82 -10.47 -9.10
C ARG A 169 11.09 -9.28 -9.74
N ASP A 170 11.03 -8.14 -9.08
CA ASP A 170 10.26 -7.00 -9.57
C ASP A 170 11.11 -5.73 -9.65
N ALA A 171 11.59 -5.20 -8.53
CA ALA A 171 12.19 -3.86 -8.51
C ALA A 171 13.25 -3.64 -7.43
N PHE A 172 14.12 -2.66 -7.69
CA PHE A 172 14.91 -1.97 -6.66
C PHE A 172 14.33 -0.60 -6.40
N ILE A 173 14.17 -0.25 -5.13
CA ILE A 173 13.60 1.03 -4.71
C ILE A 173 14.64 1.78 -3.88
N LEU A 174 14.95 3.00 -4.27
CA LEU A 174 15.77 3.93 -3.50
C LEU A 174 14.90 5.03 -2.92
N SER A 175 15.14 5.41 -1.69
CA SER A 175 14.37 6.47 -1.04
C SER A 175 15.26 7.40 -0.23
N ILE A 176 14.91 8.69 -0.25
CA ILE A 176 15.48 9.71 0.60
C ILE A 176 14.36 10.47 1.29
N GLY A 177 14.61 10.97 2.48
CA GLY A 177 13.59 11.74 3.19
C GLY A 177 14.16 12.61 4.31
N ILE A 178 13.33 13.57 4.70
CA ILE A 178 13.60 14.49 5.81
C ILE A 178 12.43 14.40 6.78
N ASN A 179 12.74 14.27 8.07
CA ASN A 179 11.75 14.25 9.15
C ASN A 179 12.19 15.23 10.24
N THR A 180 11.54 16.38 10.32
CA THR A 180 11.81 17.43 11.30
C THR A 180 10.90 17.32 12.54
N GLY A 181 10.15 16.24 12.69
CA GLY A 181 9.14 16.07 13.73
C GLY A 181 7.79 16.64 13.33
N LYS A 182 7.71 17.89 12.87
CA LYS A 182 6.47 18.50 12.37
C LYS A 182 6.20 18.15 10.90
N PHE A 183 7.22 18.18 10.07
CA PHE A 183 7.12 17.91 8.63
C PHE A 183 7.91 16.65 8.29
N LYS A 184 7.34 15.86 7.41
CA LYS A 184 7.99 14.71 6.78
C LYS A 184 7.88 14.91 5.27
N LEU A 185 8.99 14.80 4.58
CA LEU A 185 9.07 14.80 3.13
C LEU A 185 9.89 13.61 2.71
N GLY A 186 9.40 12.86 1.75
CA GLY A 186 10.08 11.71 1.18
C GLY A 186 9.98 11.70 -0.33
N TYR A 187 10.99 11.15 -0.96
CA TYR A 187 11.03 10.84 -2.36
C TYR A 187 11.53 9.42 -2.52
N SER A 188 10.90 8.64 -3.36
CA SER A 188 11.35 7.32 -3.75
C SER A 188 11.35 7.14 -5.26
N TYR A 189 12.29 6.34 -5.73
CA TYR A 189 12.45 5.95 -7.11
C TYR A 189 12.51 4.43 -7.19
N ASP A 190 11.60 3.85 -7.96
CA ASP A 190 11.45 2.42 -8.18
C ASP A 190 11.99 2.09 -9.57
N VAL A 191 13.01 1.23 -9.63
CA VAL A 191 13.62 0.74 -10.87
C VAL A 191 13.17 -0.68 -11.09
N THR A 192 12.33 -0.90 -12.08
CA THR A 192 11.83 -2.22 -12.47
C THR A 192 12.96 -3.06 -13.06
N VAL A 193 13.20 -4.26 -12.49
CA VAL A 193 14.20 -5.23 -12.97
C VAL A 193 13.57 -6.51 -13.52
N SER A 194 12.24 -6.56 -13.58
CA SER A 194 11.52 -7.71 -14.12
C SER A 194 11.73 -7.83 -15.64
N LYS A 195 11.54 -9.05 -16.17
CA LYS A 195 11.67 -9.33 -17.63
C LYS A 195 10.68 -8.56 -18.50
N LEU A 196 9.68 -7.89 -17.93
CA LEU A 196 8.79 -6.95 -18.58
C LEU A 196 9.51 -5.63 -18.86
N ASN A 197 10.51 -5.75 -19.73
CA ASN A 197 11.10 -4.71 -20.55
C ASN A 197 11.52 -3.39 -19.88
N ASN A 198 12.80 -3.31 -19.56
CA ASN A 198 13.51 -2.06 -19.21
C ASN A 198 13.40 -0.93 -20.26
N GLY A 199 12.87 -1.20 -21.44
CA GLY A 199 12.73 -0.22 -22.54
C GLY A 199 11.41 0.55 -22.55
N VAL A 200 10.41 0.10 -21.77
CA VAL A 200 9.06 0.73 -21.79
C VAL A 200 8.69 1.34 -20.42
N SER A 201 9.29 0.88 -19.32
CA SER A 201 9.04 1.41 -17.99
C SER A 201 10.19 2.31 -17.55
N GLY A 202 10.01 3.61 -17.60
CA GLY A 202 10.98 4.62 -17.08
C GLY A 202 11.14 4.61 -15.56
N GLY A 203 10.67 3.58 -14.86
CA GLY A 203 10.60 3.54 -13.41
C GLY A 203 9.40 4.32 -12.85
N SER A 204 9.21 4.26 -11.54
CA SER A 204 8.16 5.01 -10.85
C SER A 204 8.77 6.01 -9.86
N HIS A 205 8.25 7.23 -9.88
CA HIS A 205 8.64 8.29 -8.95
C HIS A 205 7.51 8.54 -7.97
N GLU A 206 7.81 8.57 -6.68
CA GLU A 206 6.84 8.86 -5.64
C GLU A 206 7.33 9.99 -4.73
N ILE A 207 6.48 10.98 -4.49
CA ILE A 207 6.71 12.03 -3.51
C ILE A 207 5.70 11.85 -2.38
N SER A 208 6.19 11.77 -1.15
CA SER A 208 5.36 11.66 0.05
C SER A 208 5.55 12.87 0.96
N MET A 209 4.45 13.40 1.49
CA MET A 209 4.45 14.51 2.43
C MET A 209 3.58 14.17 3.62
N GLY A 210 4.05 14.50 4.82
CA GLY A 210 3.30 14.32 6.05
C GLY A 210 3.48 15.51 6.99
N ILE A 211 2.38 15.88 7.66
CA ILE A 211 2.36 16.95 8.67
C ILE A 211 1.87 16.34 9.97
N ASN A 212 2.66 16.46 11.03
CA ASN A 212 2.26 16.08 12.37
C ASN A 212 1.60 17.28 13.06
N LEU A 213 0.29 17.22 13.21
CA LEU A 213 -0.46 18.17 13.99
C LEU A 213 -0.37 17.74 15.47
N ASN A 214 0.44 18.44 16.27
CA ASN A 214 0.51 18.20 17.71
C ASN A 214 -0.82 18.66 18.35
N CYS A 215 -1.74 17.76 18.56
CA CYS A 215 -2.79 17.98 19.56
C CYS A 215 -2.09 18.01 20.92
N LYS A 216 -2.16 19.15 21.63
CA LYS A 216 -1.73 19.23 23.03
C LYS A 216 -2.52 18.18 23.82
N ASP A 217 -1.84 17.21 24.40
CA ASP A 217 -2.45 16.35 25.40
C ASP A 217 -3.01 17.24 26.51
N ARG A 218 -4.32 17.24 26.66
CA ARG A 218 -4.99 17.87 27.79
C ARG A 218 -4.54 17.07 29.01
N LYS A 219 -3.59 17.59 29.75
CA LYS A 219 -3.24 17.05 31.07
C LYS A 219 -4.51 17.07 31.92
N SER A 220 -5.07 15.90 32.15
CA SER A 220 -6.05 15.65 33.23
C SER A 220 -5.30 15.44 34.51
#